data_a523e597e8d4adf962fd10d58e423e9b
#
_entry.id   a523e597e8d4adf962fd10d58e423e9b
#
_cell.length_a   1.000
_cell.length_b   1.000
_cell.length_c   1.000
_cell.angle_alpha   90.00
_cell.angle_beta   90.00
_cell.angle_gamma   90.00
#
_symmetry.space_group_name_H-M   'P 1'
#
loop_
_entity.id
_entity.type
_entity.pdbx_description
1 polymer ?
#
loop_
_entity_poly.entity_id
_entity_poly.type
_entity_poly.pdbx_seq_one_letter_code
_entity_poly.pdbx_strand_id
1 'polypeptide(L)'
;MVALPALVSGLDAELVRLGYKDSTMVWYRGCWRRLQKYFAARGAEEFSLDVAMAWVDQACGGFFGKEQAGTLKPNDIYMFRVAAMLGEYAAHGAVLRRYNRSVSKLDGPGAEAVARFQAHLRAAGLSASTVRTYGTLAGEFVAFTGTRGGLACCDADMIGAFVATLAGYQFKTVEQKLCAVRSFLRFASADGLVDGACLETVPAARSARQARIPSVWDPGEVTRILDAIDRDNPCGKRDYAIILLIARLGLRGVDIRRLEFADFDWAGNRLFVVQAKTGDRVQLPLLKEVGWAVIDSIRHGRPDSDCPVPCQTSRNGSELIFSVLVRPLSDTR
;
A
#
# COMPACT_ATOMS: atom_id res chain seq x y z
N MET A 1 -9.80 3.05 28.92
CA MET A 1 -10.70 2.47 27.91
C MET A 1 -11.60 3.60 27.44
N VAL A 2 -12.04 3.60 26.18
CA VAL A 2 -12.78 4.71 25.57
C VAL A 2 -14.21 4.26 25.30
N ALA A 3 -15.20 5.07 25.67
CA ALA A 3 -16.60 4.78 25.37
C ALA A 3 -16.81 4.70 23.85
N LEU A 4 -17.48 3.64 23.38
CA LEU A 4 -17.67 3.38 21.96
C LEU A 4 -18.35 4.57 21.21
N PRO A 5 -19.39 5.24 21.75
CA PRO A 5 -19.99 6.39 21.06
C PRO A 5 -19.02 7.56 20.88
N ALA A 6 -18.20 7.85 21.88
CA ALA A 6 -17.20 8.91 21.79
C ALA A 6 -16.10 8.57 20.77
N LEU A 7 -15.64 7.30 20.75
CA LEU A 7 -14.68 6.82 19.77
C LEU A 7 -15.20 6.92 18.34
N VAL A 8 -16.46 6.50 18.10
CA VAL A 8 -17.09 6.61 16.78
C VAL A 8 -17.22 8.06 16.34
N SER A 9 -17.62 8.96 17.25
CA SER A 9 -17.76 10.39 16.94
C SER A 9 -16.39 11.02 16.60
N GLY A 10 -15.35 10.69 17.36
CA GLY A 10 -13.99 11.17 17.09
C GLY A 10 -13.45 10.66 15.75
N LEU A 11 -13.64 9.38 15.44
CA LEU A 11 -13.23 8.81 14.15
C LEU A 11 -14.02 9.42 12.98
N ASP A 12 -15.31 9.65 13.15
CA ASP A 12 -16.16 10.31 12.12
C ASP A 12 -15.61 11.69 11.78
N ALA A 13 -15.34 12.52 12.80
CA ALA A 13 -14.77 13.84 12.61
C ALA A 13 -13.39 13.79 11.93
N GLU A 14 -12.54 12.84 12.32
CA GLU A 14 -11.22 12.67 11.71
C GLU A 14 -11.30 12.25 10.24
N LEU A 15 -12.20 11.34 9.88
CA LEU A 15 -12.38 10.93 8.49
C LEU A 15 -12.95 12.06 7.61
N VAL A 16 -13.86 12.87 8.16
CA VAL A 16 -14.36 14.09 7.50
C VAL A 16 -13.20 15.06 7.29
N ARG A 17 -12.37 15.32 8.32
CA ARG A 17 -11.17 16.16 8.23
C ARG A 17 -10.17 15.66 7.18
N LEU A 18 -10.03 14.35 7.03
CA LEU A 18 -9.18 13.70 6.02
C LEU A 18 -9.79 13.73 4.61
N GLY A 19 -11.01 14.28 4.46
CA GLY A 19 -11.66 14.46 3.16
C GLY A 19 -12.24 13.18 2.57
N TYR A 20 -12.77 12.28 3.40
CA TYR A 20 -13.54 11.14 2.92
C TYR A 20 -14.84 11.60 2.26
N LYS A 21 -15.23 10.89 1.18
CA LYS A 21 -16.44 11.23 0.42
C LYS A 21 -17.68 10.98 1.27
N ASP A 22 -18.70 11.84 1.13
CA ASP A 22 -19.97 11.73 1.85
C ASP A 22 -20.63 10.35 1.66
N SER A 23 -20.61 9.82 0.43
CA SER A 23 -21.14 8.49 0.14
C SER A 23 -20.44 7.37 0.93
N THR A 24 -19.14 7.49 1.15
CA THR A 24 -18.36 6.56 1.97
C THR A 24 -18.71 6.74 3.45
N MET A 25 -18.85 7.99 3.91
CA MET A 25 -19.21 8.29 5.29
C MET A 25 -20.62 7.81 5.66
N VAL A 26 -21.58 7.94 4.73
CA VAL A 26 -22.94 7.37 4.92
C VAL A 26 -22.87 5.88 5.20
N TRP A 27 -22.06 5.14 4.44
CA TRP A 27 -21.90 3.70 4.61
C TRP A 27 -21.18 3.36 5.93
N TYR A 28 -20.11 4.07 6.28
CA TYR A 28 -19.36 3.87 7.53
C TYR A 28 -20.26 4.13 8.75
N ARG A 29 -20.99 5.24 8.76
CA ARG A 29 -21.95 5.56 9.81
C ARG A 29 -23.04 4.49 9.95
N GLY A 30 -23.47 3.90 8.83
CA GLY A 30 -24.39 2.75 8.81
C GLY A 30 -23.78 1.52 9.48
N CYS A 31 -22.51 1.22 9.23
CA CYS A 31 -21.79 0.12 9.88
C CYS A 31 -21.59 0.36 11.39
N TRP A 32 -21.17 1.57 11.77
CA TRP A 32 -20.96 1.91 13.19
C TRP A 32 -22.26 1.86 13.98
N ARG A 33 -23.38 2.28 13.44
CA ARG A 33 -24.70 2.12 14.09
C ARG A 33 -25.05 0.66 14.37
N ARG A 34 -24.73 -0.25 13.44
CA ARG A 34 -24.92 -1.69 13.64
C ARG A 34 -23.96 -2.25 14.69
N LEU A 35 -22.72 -1.81 14.66
CA LEU A 35 -21.71 -2.18 15.67
C LEU A 35 -22.12 -1.71 17.07
N GLN A 36 -22.55 -0.45 17.22
CA GLN A 36 -23.03 0.08 18.49
C GLN A 36 -24.24 -0.70 19.04
N LYS A 37 -25.19 -1.09 18.20
CA LYS A 37 -26.30 -1.96 18.61
C LYS A 37 -25.82 -3.33 19.09
N TYR A 38 -24.80 -3.88 18.45
CA TYR A 38 -24.19 -5.16 18.85
C TYR A 38 -23.51 -5.09 20.21
N PHE A 39 -22.78 -4.00 20.48
CA PHE A 39 -22.17 -3.75 21.78
C PHE A 39 -23.22 -3.55 22.87
N ALA A 40 -24.23 -2.74 22.62
CA ALA A 40 -25.34 -2.49 23.55
C ALA A 40 -26.09 -3.78 23.93
N ALA A 41 -26.34 -4.67 22.97
CA ALA A 41 -26.96 -5.97 23.20
C ALA A 41 -26.13 -6.89 24.10
N ARG A 42 -24.85 -6.61 24.29
CA ARG A 42 -23.92 -7.35 25.19
C ARG A 42 -23.60 -6.60 26.48
N GLY A 43 -24.22 -5.46 26.72
CA GLY A 43 -23.93 -4.62 27.88
C GLY A 43 -22.51 -4.02 27.86
N ALA A 44 -21.86 -3.96 26.69
CA ALA A 44 -20.53 -3.40 26.54
C ALA A 44 -20.60 -1.92 26.15
N GLU A 45 -20.24 -1.03 27.04
CA GLU A 45 -20.24 0.42 26.82
C GLU A 45 -18.90 0.92 26.25
N GLU A 46 -17.83 0.21 26.56
CA GLU A 46 -16.47 0.54 26.14
C GLU A 46 -16.06 -0.25 24.89
N PHE A 47 -15.24 0.38 24.06
CA PHE A 47 -14.72 -0.29 22.87
C PHE A 47 -13.75 -1.41 23.23
N SER A 48 -14.00 -2.58 22.69
CA SER A 48 -13.10 -3.74 22.69
C SER A 48 -12.92 -4.22 21.25
N LEU A 49 -11.67 -4.42 20.83
CA LEU A 49 -11.36 -4.92 19.48
C LEU A 49 -11.90 -6.35 19.31
N ASP A 50 -11.82 -7.19 20.34
CA ASP A 50 -12.31 -8.57 20.30
C ASP A 50 -13.82 -8.63 20.08
N VAL A 51 -14.57 -7.76 20.77
CA VAL A 51 -16.03 -7.65 20.56
C VAL A 51 -16.36 -7.13 19.16
N ALA A 52 -15.56 -6.18 18.66
CA ALA A 52 -15.72 -5.67 17.29
C ALA A 52 -15.41 -6.74 16.24
N MET A 53 -14.39 -7.57 16.44
CA MET A 53 -14.06 -8.69 15.54
C MET A 53 -15.13 -9.79 15.61
N ALA A 54 -15.67 -10.10 16.78
CA ALA A 54 -16.80 -11.02 16.91
C ALA A 54 -18.06 -10.51 16.18
N TRP A 55 -18.30 -9.19 16.20
CA TRP A 55 -19.34 -8.59 15.37
C TRP A 55 -19.09 -8.76 13.87
N VAL A 56 -17.85 -8.55 13.41
CA VAL A 56 -17.47 -8.74 12.01
C VAL A 56 -17.72 -10.19 11.60
N ASP A 57 -17.27 -11.14 12.41
CA ASP A 57 -17.43 -12.57 12.14
C ASP A 57 -18.92 -12.94 12.01
N GLN A 58 -19.73 -12.52 12.96
CA GLN A 58 -21.18 -12.77 12.94
C GLN A 58 -21.86 -12.07 11.73
N ALA A 59 -21.55 -10.80 11.50
CA ALA A 59 -22.21 -10.00 10.45
C ALA A 59 -21.85 -10.45 9.03
N CYS A 60 -20.66 -11.05 8.87
CA CYS A 60 -20.21 -11.63 7.62
C CYS A 60 -20.60 -13.11 7.46
N GLY A 61 -21.16 -13.74 8.49
CA GLY A 61 -21.49 -15.16 8.49
C GLY A 61 -20.24 -16.04 8.46
N GLY A 62 -19.33 -15.83 9.42
CA GLY A 62 -18.05 -16.54 9.56
C GLY A 62 -16.90 -15.92 8.78
N PHE A 63 -16.53 -14.67 9.11
CA PHE A 63 -15.45 -13.93 8.42
C PHE A 63 -14.14 -14.70 8.40
N PHE A 64 -13.69 -15.20 9.55
CA PHE A 64 -12.40 -15.88 9.66
C PHE A 64 -12.37 -17.23 8.92
N GLY A 65 -13.49 -17.96 8.93
CA GLY A 65 -13.61 -19.18 8.13
C GLY A 65 -13.61 -18.91 6.61
N LYS A 66 -14.26 -17.82 6.18
CA LYS A 66 -14.23 -17.38 4.78
C LYS A 66 -12.85 -16.86 4.36
N GLU A 67 -12.12 -16.22 5.26
CA GLU A 67 -10.75 -15.78 5.03
C GLU A 67 -9.83 -16.98 4.79
N GLN A 68 -9.92 -17.99 5.66
CA GLN A 68 -9.14 -19.23 5.50
C GLN A 68 -9.48 -19.97 4.20
N ALA A 69 -10.75 -19.96 3.82
CA ALA A 69 -11.22 -20.58 2.58
C ALA A 69 -11.00 -19.73 1.31
N GLY A 70 -10.51 -18.48 1.45
CA GLY A 70 -10.32 -17.56 0.32
C GLY A 70 -11.63 -17.08 -0.34
N THR A 71 -12.77 -17.18 0.36
CA THR A 71 -14.12 -16.90 -0.18
C THR A 71 -14.70 -15.55 0.29
N LEU A 72 -13.86 -14.66 0.86
CA LEU A 72 -14.29 -13.34 1.29
C LEU A 72 -14.85 -12.51 0.14
N LYS A 73 -16.00 -11.89 0.39
CA LYS A 73 -16.58 -10.91 -0.53
C LYS A 73 -16.04 -9.51 -0.24
N PRO A 74 -16.04 -8.59 -1.22
CA PRO A 74 -15.62 -7.20 -1.00
C PRO A 74 -16.31 -6.53 0.19
N ASN A 75 -17.60 -6.79 0.41
CA ASN A 75 -18.35 -6.25 1.54
C ASN A 75 -17.86 -6.76 2.90
N ASP A 76 -17.43 -8.03 2.99
CA ASP A 76 -16.90 -8.61 4.24
C ASP A 76 -15.60 -7.89 4.62
N ILE A 77 -14.73 -7.64 3.64
CA ILE A 77 -13.48 -6.90 3.81
C ILE A 77 -13.73 -5.46 4.25
N TYR A 78 -14.76 -4.81 3.69
CA TYR A 78 -15.12 -3.45 4.11
C TYR A 78 -15.62 -3.41 5.56
N MET A 79 -16.41 -4.39 5.99
CA MET A 79 -16.90 -4.46 7.38
C MET A 79 -15.74 -4.67 8.36
N PHE A 80 -14.82 -5.56 8.03
CA PHE A 80 -13.59 -5.75 8.80
C PHE A 80 -12.77 -4.44 8.91
N ARG A 81 -12.59 -3.72 7.80
CA ARG A 81 -11.88 -2.43 7.79
C ARG A 81 -12.50 -1.40 8.73
N VAL A 82 -13.82 -1.33 8.77
CA VAL A 82 -14.52 -0.38 9.65
C VAL A 82 -14.25 -0.66 11.12
N ALA A 83 -14.26 -1.94 11.52
CA ALA A 83 -13.94 -2.35 12.88
C ALA A 83 -12.46 -2.15 13.21
N ALA A 84 -11.56 -2.52 12.29
CA ALA A 84 -10.11 -2.34 12.45
C ALA A 84 -9.72 -0.86 12.58
N MET A 85 -10.35 0.04 11.81
CA MET A 85 -10.11 1.49 11.90
C MET A 85 -10.51 2.07 13.26
N LEU A 86 -11.58 1.58 13.88
CA LEU A 86 -11.94 1.96 15.26
C LEU A 86 -10.86 1.52 16.24
N GLY A 87 -10.33 0.31 16.09
CA GLY A 87 -9.22 -0.20 16.91
C GLY A 87 -7.94 0.63 16.75
N GLU A 88 -7.59 0.99 15.51
CA GLU A 88 -6.44 1.87 15.23
C GLU A 88 -6.63 3.26 15.86
N TYR A 89 -7.83 3.84 15.72
CA TYR A 89 -8.13 5.14 16.27
C TYR A 89 -8.17 5.13 17.81
N ALA A 90 -8.69 4.06 18.41
CA ALA A 90 -8.67 3.88 19.86
C ALA A 90 -7.24 3.79 20.43
N ALA A 91 -6.33 3.12 19.69
CA ALA A 91 -4.96 2.91 20.14
C ALA A 91 -4.06 4.15 19.94
N HIS A 92 -4.33 4.97 18.92
CA HIS A 92 -3.39 6.01 18.45
C HIS A 92 -3.98 7.42 18.36
N GLY A 93 -5.28 7.59 18.55
CA GLY A 93 -5.96 8.88 18.38
C GLY A 93 -5.93 9.41 16.95
N ALA A 94 -5.50 8.59 15.97
CA ALA A 94 -5.36 8.99 14.58
C ALA A 94 -5.59 7.81 13.63
N VAL A 95 -6.04 8.09 12.41
CA VAL A 95 -6.13 7.11 11.34
C VAL A 95 -4.76 6.96 10.69
N LEU A 96 -4.09 5.84 10.90
CA LEU A 96 -2.72 5.61 10.48
C LEU A 96 -2.58 5.27 9.00
N ARG A 97 -3.66 4.83 8.35
CA ARG A 97 -3.70 4.49 6.93
C ARG A 97 -4.48 5.53 6.16
N ARG A 98 -3.82 6.22 5.25
CA ARG A 98 -4.50 6.94 4.19
C ARG A 98 -5.03 5.90 3.19
N TYR A 99 -6.27 5.48 3.37
CA TYR A 99 -6.98 4.74 2.32
C TYR A 99 -7.05 5.66 1.10
N ASN A 100 -6.61 5.17 -0.05
CA ASN A 100 -6.49 5.90 -1.29
C ASN A 100 -7.57 6.98 -1.42
N ARG A 101 -7.15 8.24 -1.33
CA ARG A 101 -7.97 9.32 -1.87
C ARG A 101 -8.15 8.99 -3.35
N SER A 102 -9.37 8.79 -3.77
CA SER A 102 -9.64 8.89 -5.20
C SER A 102 -9.15 10.27 -5.61
N VAL A 103 -8.04 10.30 -6.35
CA VAL A 103 -7.64 11.51 -7.06
C VAL A 103 -8.91 12.02 -7.74
N SER A 104 -9.22 13.31 -7.54
CA SER A 104 -10.33 13.95 -8.24
C SER A 104 -10.23 13.48 -9.69
N LYS A 105 -11.30 12.89 -10.20
CA LYS A 105 -11.31 12.52 -11.62
C LYS A 105 -11.04 13.81 -12.36
N LEU A 106 -9.91 13.90 -13.01
CA LEU A 106 -9.65 14.93 -14.00
C LEU A 106 -10.67 14.69 -15.12
N ASP A 107 -11.42 15.71 -15.46
CA ASP A 107 -12.37 15.67 -16.57
C ASP A 107 -11.88 16.62 -17.68
N GLY A 108 -12.34 16.41 -18.89
CA GLY A 108 -12.04 17.27 -20.05
C GLY A 108 -10.62 17.11 -20.61
N PRO A 109 -10.11 18.15 -21.31
CA PRO A 109 -8.83 18.09 -22.04
C PRO A 109 -7.61 17.71 -21.20
N GLY A 110 -7.62 18.09 -19.92
CA GLY A 110 -6.57 17.73 -18.96
C GLY A 110 -6.50 16.23 -18.69
N ALA A 111 -7.65 15.58 -18.55
CA ALA A 111 -7.73 14.12 -18.37
C ALA A 111 -7.22 13.39 -19.62
N GLU A 112 -7.58 13.88 -20.79
CA GLU A 112 -7.13 13.31 -22.06
C GLU A 112 -5.61 13.44 -22.23
N ALA A 113 -5.03 14.59 -21.90
CA ALA A 113 -3.57 14.78 -21.93
C ALA A 113 -2.84 13.79 -21.01
N VAL A 114 -3.34 13.57 -19.78
CA VAL A 114 -2.77 12.58 -18.86
C VAL A 114 -2.93 11.16 -19.38
N ALA A 115 -4.07 10.82 -19.98
CA ALA A 115 -4.30 9.49 -20.56
C ALA A 115 -3.33 9.21 -21.73
N ARG A 116 -3.12 10.19 -22.64
CA ARG A 116 -2.14 10.11 -23.72
C ARG A 116 -0.72 9.98 -23.19
N PHE A 117 -0.36 10.75 -22.16
CA PHE A 117 0.93 10.60 -21.49
C PHE A 117 1.14 9.20 -20.93
N GLN A 118 0.14 8.63 -20.25
CA GLN A 118 0.24 7.27 -19.75
C GLN A 118 0.39 6.24 -20.88
N ALA A 119 -0.29 6.43 -22.02
CA ALA A 119 -0.12 5.60 -23.20
C ALA A 119 1.30 5.70 -23.76
N HIS A 120 1.85 6.91 -23.85
CA HIS A 120 3.23 7.15 -24.25
C HIS A 120 4.24 6.43 -23.34
N LEU A 121 4.06 6.49 -22.02
CA LEU A 121 4.93 5.79 -21.06
C LEU A 121 4.85 4.26 -21.20
N ARG A 122 3.65 3.71 -21.50
CA ARG A 122 3.50 2.27 -21.77
C ARG A 122 4.22 1.88 -23.06
N ALA A 123 4.08 2.67 -24.12
CA ALA A 123 4.77 2.43 -25.40
C ALA A 123 6.30 2.50 -25.23
N ALA A 124 6.80 3.33 -24.32
CA ALA A 124 8.21 3.40 -23.95
C ALA A 124 8.68 2.23 -23.04
N GLY A 125 7.83 1.25 -22.76
CA GLY A 125 8.19 0.04 -21.99
C GLY A 125 8.28 0.24 -20.47
N LEU A 126 7.74 1.34 -19.91
CA LEU A 126 7.78 1.55 -18.48
C LEU A 126 6.82 0.60 -17.73
N SER A 127 7.20 0.22 -16.51
CA SER A 127 6.38 -0.67 -15.68
C SER A 127 5.00 -0.05 -15.38
N ALA A 128 3.97 -0.91 -15.22
CA ALA A 128 2.61 -0.47 -14.90
C ALA A 128 2.53 0.38 -13.61
N SER A 129 3.40 0.11 -12.63
CA SER A 129 3.50 0.90 -11.40
C SER A 129 4.07 2.30 -11.67
N THR A 130 5.11 2.41 -12.50
CA THR A 130 5.70 3.69 -12.91
C THR A 130 4.69 4.52 -13.71
N VAL A 131 4.01 3.91 -14.68
CA VAL A 131 2.97 4.57 -15.48
C VAL A 131 1.85 5.11 -14.59
N ARG A 132 1.38 4.32 -13.61
CA ARG A 132 0.35 4.76 -12.66
C ARG A 132 0.84 5.93 -11.81
N THR A 133 2.03 5.81 -11.23
CA THR A 133 2.60 6.86 -10.37
C THR A 133 2.81 8.16 -11.14
N TYR A 134 3.42 8.10 -12.31
CA TYR A 134 3.66 9.30 -13.13
C TYR A 134 2.34 9.90 -13.63
N GLY A 135 1.36 9.07 -14.01
CA GLY A 135 0.04 9.53 -14.39
C GLY A 135 -0.69 10.25 -13.26
N THR A 136 -0.60 9.72 -12.02
CA THR A 136 -1.19 10.38 -10.83
C THR A 136 -0.53 11.73 -10.57
N LEU A 137 0.80 11.79 -10.57
CA LEU A 137 1.55 13.02 -10.28
C LEU A 137 1.40 14.07 -11.40
N ALA A 138 1.36 13.64 -12.66
CA ALA A 138 1.01 14.52 -13.78
C ALA A 138 -0.42 15.04 -13.65
N GLY A 139 -1.36 14.18 -13.23
CA GLY A 139 -2.74 14.58 -12.98
C GLY A 139 -2.87 15.64 -11.87
N GLU A 140 -2.08 15.58 -10.81
CA GLU A 140 -2.02 16.62 -9.78
C GLU A 140 -1.56 17.97 -10.36
N PHE A 141 -0.53 17.94 -11.21
CA PHE A 141 -0.03 19.13 -11.90
C PHE A 141 -1.08 19.70 -12.87
N VAL A 142 -1.69 18.86 -13.69
CA VAL A 142 -2.75 19.27 -14.65
C VAL A 142 -3.97 19.85 -13.93
N ALA A 143 -4.37 19.27 -12.80
CA ALA A 143 -5.44 19.83 -11.98
C ALA A 143 -5.07 21.22 -11.43
N PHE A 144 -3.82 21.40 -11.03
CA PHE A 144 -3.31 22.70 -10.58
C PHE A 144 -3.32 23.76 -11.69
N THR A 145 -2.87 23.40 -12.91
CA THR A 145 -2.90 24.32 -14.05
C THR A 145 -4.33 24.63 -14.48
N GLY A 146 -5.26 23.66 -14.39
CA GLY A 146 -6.67 23.84 -14.74
C GLY A 146 -7.35 24.97 -13.99
N THR A 147 -6.94 25.27 -12.77
CA THR A 147 -7.45 26.41 -11.97
C THR A 147 -6.81 27.74 -12.36
N ARG A 148 -5.89 27.78 -13.32
CA ARG A 148 -5.05 28.91 -13.71
C ARG A 148 -4.93 29.11 -15.24
N GLY A 149 -5.96 28.78 -15.99
CA GLY A 149 -5.97 28.94 -17.44
C GLY A 149 -5.59 27.66 -18.23
N GLY A 150 -5.24 26.59 -17.56
CA GLY A 150 -4.94 25.30 -18.18
C GLY A 150 -3.49 25.17 -18.66
N LEU A 151 -3.22 24.06 -19.37
CA LEU A 151 -1.88 23.73 -19.87
C LEU A 151 -1.34 24.74 -20.88
N ALA A 152 -2.22 25.34 -21.71
CA ALA A 152 -1.82 26.33 -22.71
C ALA A 152 -1.21 27.62 -22.11
N CYS A 153 -1.56 27.92 -20.85
CA CYS A 153 -1.02 29.05 -20.11
C CYS A 153 0.15 28.65 -19.20
N CYS A 154 0.74 27.47 -19.39
CA CYS A 154 1.84 27.02 -18.55
C CYS A 154 3.11 27.81 -18.87
N ASP A 155 3.60 28.55 -17.88
CA ASP A 155 4.81 29.36 -17.92
C ASP A 155 5.69 29.11 -16.70
N ALA A 156 6.79 29.85 -16.59
CA ALA A 156 7.73 29.76 -15.46
C ALA A 156 7.08 30.10 -14.12
N ASP A 157 6.19 31.09 -14.10
CA ASP A 157 5.51 31.55 -12.88
C ASP A 157 4.54 30.48 -12.39
N MET A 158 3.80 29.84 -13.29
CA MET A 158 2.91 28.71 -12.94
C MET A 158 3.68 27.51 -12.40
N ILE A 159 4.83 27.18 -12.98
CA ILE A 159 5.70 26.12 -12.47
C ILE A 159 6.25 26.49 -11.10
N GLY A 160 6.71 27.73 -10.92
CA GLY A 160 7.16 28.24 -9.62
C GLY A 160 6.06 28.15 -8.55
N ALA A 161 4.85 28.57 -8.90
CA ALA A 161 3.69 28.47 -8.02
C ALA A 161 3.34 27.01 -7.65
N PHE A 162 3.43 26.06 -8.61
CA PHE A 162 3.26 24.65 -8.33
C PHE A 162 4.35 24.13 -7.38
N VAL A 163 5.62 24.47 -7.63
CA VAL A 163 6.75 24.07 -6.78
C VAL A 163 6.56 24.58 -5.35
N ALA A 164 6.08 25.81 -5.17
CA ALA A 164 5.78 26.36 -3.85
C ALA A 164 4.75 25.52 -3.06
N THR A 165 3.80 24.87 -3.75
CA THR A 165 2.85 23.97 -3.08
C THR A 165 3.51 22.68 -2.52
N LEU A 166 4.73 22.40 -2.93
CA LEU A 166 5.46 21.20 -2.50
C LEU A 166 6.33 21.42 -1.25
N ALA A 167 6.40 22.63 -0.71
CA ALA A 167 7.27 22.99 0.42
C ALA A 167 7.05 22.15 1.70
N GLY A 168 5.84 21.62 1.91
CA GLY A 168 5.52 20.77 3.06
C GLY A 168 5.84 19.28 2.89
N TYR A 169 6.34 18.87 1.72
CA TYR A 169 6.64 17.44 1.47
C TYR A 169 8.09 17.11 1.79
N GLN A 170 8.33 15.83 2.13
CA GLN A 170 9.70 15.33 2.23
C GLN A 170 10.42 15.45 0.89
N PHE A 171 11.73 15.75 0.95
CA PHE A 171 12.57 15.99 -0.22
C PHE A 171 12.44 14.91 -1.31
N LYS A 172 12.41 13.62 -0.91
CA LYS A 172 12.26 12.51 -1.87
C LYS A 172 10.91 12.52 -2.61
N THR A 173 9.85 12.95 -1.94
CA THR A 173 8.53 13.14 -2.55
C THR A 173 8.54 14.30 -3.54
N VAL A 174 9.19 15.41 -3.19
CA VAL A 174 9.36 16.57 -4.09
C VAL A 174 10.14 16.15 -5.33
N GLU A 175 11.27 15.47 -5.17
CA GLU A 175 12.06 14.94 -6.28
C GLU A 175 11.22 14.07 -7.23
N GLN A 176 10.44 13.15 -6.68
CA GLN A 176 9.57 12.26 -7.47
C GLN A 176 8.50 13.05 -8.24
N LYS A 177 7.86 14.03 -7.59
CA LYS A 177 6.84 14.88 -8.22
C LYS A 177 7.46 15.71 -9.36
N LEU A 178 8.59 16.34 -9.13
CA LEU A 178 9.28 17.13 -10.15
C LEU A 178 9.79 16.27 -11.32
N CYS A 179 10.26 15.04 -11.06
CA CYS A 179 10.60 14.10 -12.11
C CYS A 179 9.40 13.74 -13.00
N ALA A 180 8.24 13.48 -12.37
CA ALA A 180 7.02 13.16 -13.11
C ALA A 180 6.51 14.36 -13.92
N VAL A 181 6.50 15.57 -13.33
CA VAL A 181 6.12 16.81 -14.03
C VAL A 181 7.05 17.09 -15.20
N ARG A 182 8.36 16.96 -15.02
CA ARG A 182 9.33 17.13 -16.12
C ARG A 182 9.11 16.12 -17.24
N SER A 183 8.81 14.87 -16.90
CA SER A 183 8.48 13.83 -17.89
C SER A 183 7.18 14.15 -18.65
N PHE A 184 6.17 14.65 -17.93
CA PHE A 184 4.91 15.07 -18.51
C PHE A 184 5.09 16.29 -19.43
N LEU A 185 5.78 17.34 -18.99
CA LEU A 185 6.02 18.54 -19.79
C LEU A 185 6.83 18.25 -21.07
N ARG A 186 7.79 17.31 -20.99
CA ARG A 186 8.51 16.86 -22.20
C ARG A 186 7.57 16.21 -23.22
N PHE A 187 6.67 15.36 -22.74
CA PHE A 187 5.63 14.77 -23.58
C PHE A 187 4.67 15.86 -24.11
N ALA A 188 4.17 16.73 -23.24
CA ALA A 188 3.19 17.76 -23.59
C ALA A 188 3.77 18.80 -24.56
N SER A 189 5.06 19.12 -24.47
CA SER A 189 5.75 19.97 -25.44
C SER A 189 5.87 19.30 -26.80
N ALA A 190 6.26 18.03 -26.85
CA ALA A 190 6.32 17.28 -28.10
C ALA A 190 4.95 17.10 -28.76
N ASP A 191 3.88 17.12 -27.98
CA ASP A 191 2.48 17.00 -28.38
C ASP A 191 1.82 18.38 -28.68
N GLY A 192 2.57 19.47 -28.54
CA GLY A 192 2.11 20.84 -28.83
C GLY A 192 1.15 21.43 -27.80
N LEU A 193 1.06 20.85 -26.58
CA LEU A 193 0.15 21.29 -25.51
C LEU A 193 0.73 22.41 -24.64
N VAL A 194 2.06 22.52 -24.58
CA VAL A 194 2.79 23.53 -23.80
C VAL A 194 4.01 24.02 -24.57
N ASP A 195 4.48 25.22 -24.24
CA ASP A 195 5.75 25.73 -24.79
C ASP A 195 6.93 24.93 -24.19
N GLY A 196 7.90 24.57 -25.07
CA GLY A 196 9.11 23.85 -24.64
C GLY A 196 9.96 24.59 -23.61
N ALA A 197 9.91 25.93 -23.59
CA ALA A 197 10.59 26.76 -22.61
C ALA A 197 10.19 26.42 -21.15
N CYS A 198 8.96 25.96 -20.93
CA CYS A 198 8.48 25.54 -19.61
C CYS A 198 9.29 24.38 -19.02
N LEU A 199 9.85 23.49 -19.85
CA LEU A 199 10.62 22.35 -19.40
C LEU A 199 11.89 22.75 -18.64
N GLU A 200 12.55 23.81 -19.06
CA GLU A 200 13.80 24.29 -18.47
C GLU A 200 13.58 24.96 -17.11
N THR A 201 12.38 25.42 -16.85
CA THR A 201 12.03 26.09 -15.59
C THR A 201 11.75 25.14 -14.43
N VAL A 202 11.54 23.84 -14.70
CA VAL A 202 11.33 22.86 -13.65
C VAL A 202 12.63 22.61 -12.87
N PRO A 203 12.70 22.96 -11.58
CA PRO A 203 13.94 22.87 -10.82
C PRO A 203 14.40 21.42 -10.66
N ALA A 204 15.71 21.20 -10.82
CA ALA A 204 16.33 19.89 -10.55
C ALA A 204 16.48 19.71 -9.04
N ALA A 205 15.57 18.95 -8.43
CA ALA A 205 15.77 18.50 -7.06
C ALA A 205 16.85 17.41 -7.05
N ARG A 206 18.07 17.76 -6.58
CA ARG A 206 19.16 16.81 -6.41
C ARG A 206 19.35 16.51 -4.93
N SER A 207 19.07 15.29 -4.49
CA SER A 207 19.54 14.83 -3.18
C SER A 207 21.01 14.41 -3.28
N ALA A 208 21.81 14.74 -2.27
CA ALA A 208 23.09 14.08 -2.12
C ALA A 208 22.83 12.57 -2.00
N ARG A 209 23.44 11.77 -2.89
CA ARG A 209 23.24 10.30 -2.95
C ARG A 209 23.51 9.58 -1.62
N GLN A 210 24.19 10.24 -0.69
CA GLN A 210 24.64 9.69 0.60
C GLN A 210 24.10 10.48 1.81
N ALA A 211 23.04 11.26 1.63
CA ALA A 211 22.50 12.09 2.71
C ALA A 211 21.86 11.29 3.87
N ARG A 212 21.64 10.00 3.71
CA ARG A 212 21.16 9.12 4.78
C ARG A 212 21.98 7.82 4.80
N ILE A 213 22.46 7.46 5.98
CA ILE A 213 22.96 6.12 6.26
C ILE A 213 21.76 5.17 6.05
N PRO A 214 21.92 4.08 5.26
CA PRO A 214 20.86 3.07 5.13
C PRO A 214 20.46 2.57 6.52
N SER A 215 19.16 2.54 6.82
CA SER A 215 18.68 1.90 8.04
C SER A 215 18.88 0.40 7.91
N VAL A 216 19.60 -0.18 8.86
CA VAL A 216 19.81 -1.61 8.99
C VAL A 216 19.06 -2.09 10.20
N TRP A 217 18.31 -3.17 10.07
CA TRP A 217 17.67 -3.82 11.20
C TRP A 217 18.72 -4.58 12.02
N ASP A 218 18.66 -4.43 13.34
CA ASP A 218 19.45 -5.23 14.23
C ASP A 218 19.06 -6.72 14.12
N PRO A 219 20.03 -7.66 14.09
CA PRO A 219 19.70 -9.09 14.02
C PRO A 219 18.77 -9.58 15.12
N GLY A 220 18.86 -9.01 16.32
CA GLY A 220 17.93 -9.31 17.42
C GLY A 220 16.50 -8.81 17.17
N GLU A 221 16.34 -7.69 16.46
CA GLU A 221 15.02 -7.21 16.05
C GLU A 221 14.39 -8.14 15.00
N VAL A 222 15.18 -8.61 14.04
CA VAL A 222 14.72 -9.59 13.05
C VAL A 222 14.28 -10.88 13.72
N THR A 223 15.06 -11.36 14.70
CA THR A 223 14.72 -12.56 15.49
C THR A 223 13.42 -12.36 16.25
N ARG A 224 13.24 -11.24 16.95
CA ARG A 224 12.01 -10.92 17.67
C ARG A 224 10.78 -10.87 16.74
N ILE A 225 10.93 -10.35 15.52
CA ILE A 225 9.85 -10.35 14.53
C ILE A 225 9.49 -11.79 14.13
N LEU A 226 10.48 -12.63 13.86
CA LEU A 226 10.28 -14.02 13.47
C LEU A 226 9.63 -14.82 14.61
N ASP A 227 10.05 -14.62 15.87
CA ASP A 227 9.52 -15.30 17.04
C ASP A 227 8.08 -14.86 17.39
N ALA A 228 7.70 -13.63 17.04
CA ALA A 228 6.36 -13.11 17.25
C ALA A 228 5.31 -13.65 16.24
N ILE A 229 5.74 -14.36 15.20
CA ILE A 229 4.82 -14.94 14.21
C ILE A 229 4.25 -16.24 14.77
N ASP A 230 2.94 -16.26 14.98
CA ASP A 230 2.21 -17.48 15.35
C ASP A 230 2.18 -18.47 14.17
N ARG A 231 2.97 -19.55 14.27
CA ARG A 231 3.08 -20.60 13.25
C ARG A 231 2.10 -21.75 13.42
N ASP A 232 1.21 -21.68 14.39
CA ASP A 232 0.20 -22.72 14.61
C ASP A 232 -0.98 -22.60 13.64
N ASN A 233 -1.05 -21.47 12.91
CA ASN A 233 -2.05 -21.24 11.87
C ASN A 233 -1.44 -21.18 10.44
N PRO A 234 -2.22 -21.48 9.39
CA PRO A 234 -1.78 -21.49 8.00
C PRO A 234 -1.17 -20.17 7.52
N CYS A 235 -1.77 -19.04 7.92
CA CYS A 235 -1.29 -17.71 7.52
C CYS A 235 0.07 -17.41 8.15
N GLY A 236 0.26 -17.74 9.43
CA GLY A 236 1.51 -17.53 10.11
C GLY A 236 2.67 -18.37 9.54
N LYS A 237 2.41 -19.62 9.14
CA LYS A 237 3.42 -20.45 8.44
C LYS A 237 3.88 -19.78 7.14
N ARG A 238 2.95 -19.27 6.36
CA ARG A 238 3.24 -18.53 5.12
C ARG A 238 4.03 -17.26 5.41
N ASP A 239 3.59 -16.47 6.37
CA ASP A 239 4.17 -15.17 6.68
C ASP A 239 5.59 -15.33 7.25
N TYR A 240 5.82 -16.37 8.06
CA TYR A 240 7.14 -16.76 8.54
C TYR A 240 8.09 -17.10 7.37
N ALA A 241 7.64 -17.90 6.40
CA ALA A 241 8.43 -18.23 5.20
C ALA A 241 8.75 -16.97 4.37
N ILE A 242 7.80 -16.06 4.20
CA ILE A 242 8.00 -14.79 3.48
C ILE A 242 9.03 -13.91 4.20
N ILE A 243 8.91 -13.74 5.52
CA ILE A 243 9.85 -12.91 6.30
C ILE A 243 11.25 -13.52 6.28
N LEU A 244 11.39 -14.85 6.35
CA LEU A 244 12.69 -15.51 6.21
C LEU A 244 13.32 -15.28 4.84
N LEU A 245 12.56 -15.39 3.76
CA LEU A 245 13.02 -15.11 2.40
C LEU A 245 13.54 -13.66 2.28
N ILE A 246 12.86 -12.70 2.93
CA ILE A 246 13.31 -11.30 2.97
C ILE A 246 14.58 -11.17 3.83
N ALA A 247 14.55 -11.68 5.05
CA ALA A 247 15.58 -11.42 6.04
C ALA A 247 16.90 -12.15 5.73
N ARG A 248 16.83 -13.36 5.16
CA ARG A 248 18.00 -14.21 4.91
C ARG A 248 18.53 -14.09 3.49
N LEU A 249 17.67 -13.84 2.51
CA LEU A 249 18.06 -13.79 1.10
C LEU A 249 17.95 -12.39 0.48
N GLY A 250 17.48 -11.40 1.23
CA GLY A 250 17.35 -10.02 0.75
C GLY A 250 16.32 -9.84 -0.37
N LEU A 251 15.38 -10.77 -0.53
CA LEU A 251 14.39 -10.71 -1.60
C LEU A 251 13.39 -9.58 -1.40
N ARG A 252 13.01 -8.94 -2.48
CA ARG A 252 11.93 -7.96 -2.45
C ARG A 252 10.58 -8.67 -2.40
N GLY A 253 9.61 -8.10 -1.70
CA GLY A 253 8.26 -8.69 -1.61
C GLY A 253 7.58 -8.91 -2.97
N VAL A 254 7.91 -8.12 -3.99
CA VAL A 254 7.41 -8.35 -5.35
C VAL A 254 8.05 -9.57 -6.01
N ASP A 255 9.31 -9.85 -5.73
CA ASP A 255 10.03 -11.01 -6.28
C ASP A 255 9.48 -12.28 -5.63
N ILE A 256 9.28 -12.28 -4.31
CA ILE A 256 8.70 -13.42 -3.58
C ILE A 256 7.30 -13.78 -4.10
N ARG A 257 6.47 -12.80 -4.42
CA ARG A 257 5.12 -13.04 -4.98
C ARG A 257 5.13 -13.63 -6.39
N ARG A 258 6.26 -13.63 -7.06
CA ARG A 258 6.45 -14.18 -8.41
C ARG A 258 7.20 -15.51 -8.41
N LEU A 259 7.73 -15.93 -7.26
CA LEU A 259 8.36 -17.23 -7.15
C LEU A 259 7.39 -18.33 -7.48
N GLU A 260 7.83 -19.30 -8.28
CA GLU A 260 7.12 -20.50 -8.63
C GLU A 260 7.80 -21.74 -8.03
N PHE A 261 7.12 -22.87 -7.98
CA PHE A 261 7.73 -24.12 -7.50
C PHE A 261 8.97 -24.51 -8.31
N ALA A 262 8.94 -24.22 -9.60
CA ALA A 262 10.06 -24.49 -10.52
C ALA A 262 11.33 -23.67 -10.22
N ASP A 263 11.19 -22.57 -9.47
CA ASP A 263 12.34 -21.73 -9.08
C ASP A 263 13.16 -22.36 -7.95
N PHE A 264 12.63 -23.38 -7.25
CA PHE A 264 13.28 -24.08 -6.16
C PHE A 264 13.96 -25.36 -6.64
N ASP A 265 15.27 -25.33 -6.75
CA ASP A 265 16.10 -26.54 -6.93
C ASP A 265 16.41 -27.15 -5.56
N TRP A 266 15.49 -28.00 -5.10
CA TRP A 266 15.59 -28.67 -3.79
C TRP A 266 16.81 -29.60 -3.69
N ALA A 267 17.19 -30.27 -4.78
CA ALA A 267 18.32 -31.19 -4.82
C ALA A 267 19.65 -30.44 -4.78
N GLY A 268 19.75 -29.33 -5.51
CA GLY A 268 20.93 -28.47 -5.55
C GLY A 268 21.01 -27.44 -4.45
N ASN A 269 19.98 -27.34 -3.57
CA ASN A 269 19.87 -26.29 -2.55
C ASN A 269 20.02 -24.88 -3.14
N ARG A 270 19.29 -24.59 -4.22
CA ARG A 270 19.35 -23.32 -4.94
C ARG A 270 17.95 -22.73 -5.13
N LEU A 271 17.91 -21.41 -5.19
CA LEU A 271 16.72 -20.64 -5.53
C LEU A 271 17.05 -19.74 -6.72
N PHE A 272 16.26 -19.80 -7.76
CA PHE A 272 16.37 -18.93 -8.93
C PHE A 272 15.32 -17.82 -8.82
N VAL A 273 15.76 -16.57 -8.98
CA VAL A 273 14.87 -15.41 -8.84
C VAL A 273 15.02 -14.51 -10.05
N VAL A 274 13.93 -14.23 -10.75
CA VAL A 274 13.89 -13.18 -11.75
C VAL A 274 13.47 -11.88 -11.08
N GLN A 275 14.39 -10.95 -10.93
CA GLN A 275 14.14 -9.69 -10.25
C GLN A 275 13.12 -8.84 -11.02
N ALA A 276 11.99 -8.55 -10.39
CA ALA A 276 10.90 -7.78 -11.01
C ALA A 276 11.29 -6.35 -11.43
N LYS A 277 12.32 -5.79 -10.80
CA LYS A 277 12.77 -4.41 -11.06
C LYS A 277 13.76 -4.30 -12.20
N THR A 278 14.66 -5.26 -12.36
CA THR A 278 15.77 -5.23 -13.32
C THR A 278 15.63 -6.24 -14.44
N GLY A 279 14.84 -7.30 -14.24
CA GLY A 279 14.71 -8.43 -15.16
C GLY A 279 15.85 -9.46 -15.02
N ASP A 280 16.84 -9.20 -14.17
CA ASP A 280 17.98 -10.07 -14.00
C ASP A 280 17.59 -11.39 -13.33
N ARG A 281 18.15 -12.50 -13.81
CA ARG A 281 18.03 -13.79 -13.16
C ARG A 281 19.20 -13.98 -12.20
N VAL A 282 18.87 -14.16 -10.92
CA VAL A 282 19.84 -14.36 -9.84
C VAL A 282 19.66 -15.76 -9.26
N GLN A 283 20.79 -16.45 -9.01
CA GLN A 283 20.84 -17.70 -8.27
C GLN A 283 21.28 -17.43 -6.84
N LEU A 284 20.51 -17.90 -5.87
CA LEU A 284 20.77 -17.77 -4.44
C LEU A 284 20.88 -19.14 -3.79
N PRO A 285 21.66 -19.31 -2.72
CA PRO A 285 21.65 -20.54 -1.93
C PRO A 285 20.32 -20.66 -1.19
N LEU A 286 19.70 -21.82 -1.27
CA LEU A 286 18.51 -22.14 -0.48
C LEU A 286 18.94 -22.62 0.90
N LEU A 287 18.93 -21.73 1.88
CA LEU A 287 19.30 -22.05 3.26
C LEU A 287 18.29 -23.05 3.85
N LYS A 288 18.78 -23.99 4.67
CA LYS A 288 17.92 -25.03 5.27
C LYS A 288 16.71 -24.47 6.01
N GLU A 289 16.92 -23.43 6.84
CA GLU A 289 15.81 -22.80 7.59
C GLU A 289 14.76 -22.19 6.67
N VAL A 290 15.17 -21.56 5.56
CA VAL A 290 14.27 -20.99 4.56
C VAL A 290 13.52 -22.10 3.82
N GLY A 291 14.23 -23.12 3.37
CA GLY A 291 13.64 -24.25 2.67
C GLY A 291 12.58 -24.97 3.51
N TRP A 292 12.88 -25.26 4.78
CA TRP A 292 11.91 -25.90 5.68
C TRP A 292 10.69 -25.01 5.96
N ALA A 293 10.88 -23.70 6.14
CA ALA A 293 9.75 -22.79 6.33
C ALA A 293 8.84 -22.72 5.09
N VAL A 294 9.43 -22.72 3.89
CA VAL A 294 8.66 -22.77 2.63
C VAL A 294 7.92 -24.10 2.51
N ILE A 295 8.55 -25.24 2.80
CA ILE A 295 7.90 -26.57 2.77
C ILE A 295 6.75 -26.64 3.78
N ASP A 296 6.95 -26.14 5.01
CA ASP A 296 5.90 -26.11 6.04
C ASP A 296 4.71 -25.25 5.60
N SER A 297 4.99 -24.08 5.02
CA SER A 297 3.96 -23.23 4.42
C SER A 297 3.20 -23.91 3.29
N ILE A 298 3.89 -24.63 2.42
CA ILE A 298 3.25 -25.36 1.30
C ILE A 298 2.35 -26.47 1.81
N ARG A 299 2.85 -27.28 2.76
CA ARG A 299 2.14 -28.46 3.25
C ARG A 299 0.98 -28.16 4.18
N HIS A 300 1.10 -27.12 5.01
CA HIS A 300 0.19 -26.86 6.11
C HIS A 300 -0.38 -25.44 6.15
N GLY A 301 0.09 -24.54 5.26
CA GLY A 301 -0.33 -23.14 5.20
C GLY A 301 -1.01 -22.75 3.90
N ARG A 302 -0.86 -23.56 2.85
CA ARG A 302 -1.38 -23.24 1.54
C ARG A 302 -2.74 -23.91 1.33
N PRO A 303 -3.78 -23.15 0.88
CA PRO A 303 -5.03 -23.78 0.45
C PRO A 303 -4.79 -24.64 -0.82
N ASP A 304 -5.60 -25.67 -1.03
CA ASP A 304 -5.59 -26.46 -2.25
C ASP A 304 -5.82 -25.56 -3.46
N SER A 305 -4.86 -25.50 -4.34
CA SER A 305 -4.87 -24.62 -5.50
C SER A 305 -3.86 -25.07 -6.55
N ASP A 306 -4.25 -25.00 -7.82
CA ASP A 306 -3.37 -25.26 -8.97
C ASP A 306 -2.39 -24.11 -9.25
N CYS A 307 -2.39 -23.06 -8.46
CA CYS A 307 -1.49 -21.94 -8.63
C CYS A 307 -0.03 -22.36 -8.41
N PRO A 308 0.90 -22.06 -9.32
CA PRO A 308 2.31 -22.46 -9.19
C PRO A 308 3.09 -21.69 -8.12
N VAL A 309 2.50 -20.66 -7.49
CA VAL A 309 3.16 -19.80 -6.53
C VAL A 309 3.13 -20.40 -5.13
N PRO A 310 4.30 -20.71 -4.49
CA PRO A 310 4.36 -21.32 -3.16
C PRO A 310 3.77 -20.46 -2.04
N CYS A 311 4.12 -19.18 -2.03
CA CYS A 311 3.69 -18.21 -1.03
C CYS A 311 2.49 -17.41 -1.53
N GLN A 312 1.39 -18.09 -1.88
CA GLN A 312 0.20 -17.42 -2.37
C GLN A 312 -0.40 -16.54 -1.27
N THR A 313 -0.47 -15.25 -1.54
CA THR A 313 -1.22 -14.30 -0.73
C THR A 313 -2.60 -14.17 -1.36
N SER A 314 -3.68 -14.38 -0.58
CA SER A 314 -5.01 -14.05 -1.08
C SER A 314 -5.00 -12.58 -1.53
N ARG A 315 -5.57 -12.28 -2.71
CA ARG A 315 -5.55 -10.93 -3.30
C ARG A 315 -6.03 -9.82 -2.36
N ASN A 316 -6.63 -10.16 -1.23
CA ASN A 316 -7.32 -9.25 -0.32
C ASN A 316 -6.77 -9.19 1.12
N GLY A 317 -5.85 -10.08 1.53
CA GLY A 317 -5.39 -10.17 2.93
C GLY A 317 -3.95 -9.71 3.19
N SER A 318 -3.07 -9.78 2.20
CA SER A 318 -1.62 -9.62 2.39
C SER A 318 -1.12 -8.17 2.56
N GLU A 319 -1.92 -7.17 2.17
CA GLU A 319 -1.56 -5.78 2.47
C GLU A 319 -1.68 -5.45 3.96
N LEU A 320 -2.49 -6.19 4.71
CA LEU A 320 -2.72 -5.97 6.14
C LEU A 320 -1.54 -6.42 7.01
N ILE A 321 -0.93 -7.56 6.73
CA ILE A 321 0.14 -8.13 7.58
C ILE A 321 1.48 -7.45 7.31
N PHE A 322 1.80 -7.14 6.06
CA PHE A 322 3.03 -6.43 5.70
C PHE A 322 3.14 -5.03 6.32
N SER A 323 2.01 -4.37 6.57
CA SER A 323 1.97 -3.02 7.13
C SER A 323 2.05 -2.97 8.66
N VAL A 324 1.71 -4.05 9.34
CA VAL A 324 1.79 -4.16 10.81
C VAL A 324 3.21 -4.54 11.25
N LEU A 325 3.92 -5.37 10.46
CA LEU A 325 5.26 -5.83 10.80
C LEU A 325 6.39 -4.88 10.38
N VAL A 326 6.14 -3.92 9.48
CA VAL A 326 7.14 -2.97 8.99
C VAL A 326 7.08 -1.61 9.71
N ARG A 327 6.51 -1.52 10.90
CA ARG A 327 6.69 -0.32 11.73
C ARG A 327 8.02 -0.39 12.47
N PRO A 328 8.85 0.67 12.41
CA PRO A 328 9.97 0.77 13.34
C PRO A 328 9.41 0.78 14.77
N LEU A 329 9.92 -0.09 15.62
CA LEU A 329 9.72 -0.10 17.06
C LEU A 329 10.40 1.12 17.72
N SER A 330 10.46 2.27 17.06
CA SER A 330 11.22 3.45 17.45
C SER A 330 10.43 4.48 18.24
N ASP A 331 9.43 4.07 19.05
CA ASP A 331 8.84 4.98 20.03
C ASP A 331 8.67 4.30 21.39
N THR A 332 9.82 3.95 21.99
CA THR A 332 9.97 3.86 23.43
C THR A 332 11.28 4.53 23.81
N ARG A 333 11.21 5.87 23.92
CA ARG A 333 11.97 6.71 24.86
C ARG A 333 11.14 7.90 25.23
#